data_4deb14540c528d34a15d91c4971a6ddf
#
_entry.id   4deb14540c528d34a15d91c4971a6ddf
#
_cell.length_a   1.000
_cell.length_b   1.000
_cell.length_c   1.000
_cell.angle_alpha   90.00
_cell.angle_beta   90.00
_cell.angle_gamma   90.00
#
_symmetry.space_group_name_H-M   'P 1'
#
loop_
_entity.id
_entity.type
_entity.pdbx_description
1 polymer ?
#
loop_
_entity_poly.entity_id
_entity_poly.type
_entity_poly.pdbx_seq_one_letter_code
_entity_poly.pdbx_strand_id
1 'polypeptide(L)'
;MALGYGVLGVALATLVSRVVCGICMTVLVAHPYNPLQIKKFSSLLPNKKMILRILRIGIPSGIENSMFQVGKLMVVSMITSFGTAAIAANSVSYSIIEFPNIPGMSMGLALITVVGTCLGAGEVAQAKKYTKKLMLFAYLGDWIMNLVLFVFAVPIVSVFSLSPEATQMAAEVLRWFSTIAVFIWPLSFTLPNALRAAGDVKFTMLTGIISMWLFRVLCSYLLAVVCNMGILGVWFGMFIDWAVRSLLFVVRYLSGRWQMKKVI
;
A
#
# COMPACT_ATOMS: atom_id res chain seq x y z
N MET A 1 -26.27 2.70 10.88
CA MET A 1 -27.04 2.09 11.98
C MET A 1 -28.18 3.01 12.46
N ALA A 2 -27.96 4.30 12.69
CA ALA A 2 -29.00 5.21 13.21
C ALA A 2 -30.26 5.36 12.32
N LEU A 3 -30.20 5.14 11.04
CA LEU A 3 -31.32 5.28 10.09
C LEU A 3 -31.90 3.95 9.60
N GLY A 4 -31.49 2.80 10.15
CA GLY A 4 -32.04 1.49 9.83
C GLY A 4 -31.76 0.95 8.41
N TYR A 5 -30.99 1.66 7.58
CA TYR A 5 -30.75 1.26 6.19
C TYR A 5 -29.73 0.13 5.99
N GLY A 6 -29.11 -0.39 7.05
CA GLY A 6 -28.18 -1.52 6.98
C GLY A 6 -27.13 -1.37 5.86
N VAL A 7 -27.00 -2.38 5.01
CA VAL A 7 -26.06 -2.42 3.88
C VAL A 7 -26.34 -1.34 2.84
N LEU A 8 -27.60 -1.02 2.59
CA LEU A 8 -28.02 0.06 1.67
C LEU A 8 -27.51 1.43 2.13
N GLY A 9 -27.50 1.71 3.43
CA GLY A 9 -26.97 2.97 3.96
C GLY A 9 -25.48 3.15 3.69
N VAL A 10 -24.70 2.09 3.84
CA VAL A 10 -23.27 2.11 3.53
C VAL A 10 -23.02 2.31 2.02
N ALA A 11 -23.79 1.63 1.18
CA ALA A 11 -23.68 1.74 -0.27
C ALA A 11 -24.03 3.16 -0.75
N LEU A 12 -25.12 3.76 -0.24
CA LEU A 12 -25.53 5.12 -0.56
C LEU A 12 -24.50 6.16 -0.11
N ALA A 13 -23.97 6.04 1.10
CA ALA A 13 -22.93 6.94 1.59
C ALA A 13 -21.66 6.88 0.72
N THR A 14 -21.26 5.69 0.31
CA THR A 14 -20.13 5.50 -0.61
C THR A 14 -20.41 6.10 -1.98
N LEU A 15 -21.60 5.89 -2.54
CA LEU A 15 -22.01 6.46 -3.83
C LEU A 15 -21.98 7.99 -3.80
N VAL A 16 -22.62 8.60 -2.80
CA VAL A 16 -22.67 10.06 -2.65
C VAL A 16 -21.25 10.63 -2.51
N SER A 17 -20.41 10.04 -1.67
CA SER A 17 -19.02 10.46 -1.50
C SER A 17 -18.25 10.41 -2.81
N ARG A 18 -18.40 9.33 -3.61
CA ARG A 18 -17.74 9.20 -4.92
C ARG A 18 -18.24 10.20 -5.95
N VAL A 19 -19.55 10.46 -5.99
CA VAL A 19 -20.14 11.47 -6.89
C VAL A 19 -19.63 12.86 -6.54
N VAL A 20 -19.65 13.24 -5.27
CA VAL A 20 -19.13 14.54 -4.80
C VAL A 20 -17.64 14.69 -5.15
N CYS A 21 -16.85 13.66 -4.86
CA CYS A 21 -15.42 13.65 -5.21
C CYS A 21 -15.21 13.80 -6.73
N GLY A 22 -15.99 13.09 -7.54
CA GLY A 22 -15.95 13.20 -9.01
C GLY A 22 -16.27 14.59 -9.51
N ILE A 23 -17.31 15.21 -8.98
CA ILE A 23 -17.69 16.61 -9.33
C ILE A 23 -16.56 17.57 -8.93
N CYS A 24 -16.08 17.50 -7.69
CA CYS A 24 -14.99 18.36 -7.22
C CYS A 24 -13.72 18.23 -8.08
N MET A 25 -13.33 17.00 -8.42
CA MET A 25 -12.15 16.75 -9.28
C MET A 25 -12.36 17.30 -10.70
N THR A 26 -13.56 17.15 -11.26
CA THR A 26 -13.89 17.68 -12.60
C THR A 26 -13.81 19.20 -12.61
N VAL A 27 -14.37 19.87 -11.59
CA VAL A 27 -14.30 21.31 -11.44
C VAL A 27 -12.86 21.80 -11.29
N LEU A 28 -12.05 21.10 -10.45
CA LEU A 28 -10.63 21.44 -10.26
C LEU A 28 -9.82 21.29 -11.55
N VAL A 29 -10.04 20.23 -12.33
CA VAL A 29 -9.34 20.02 -13.62
C VAL A 29 -9.81 21.01 -14.68
N ALA A 30 -11.07 21.45 -14.64
CA ALA A 30 -11.60 22.47 -15.55
C ALA A 30 -11.16 23.91 -15.21
N HIS A 31 -10.58 24.13 -14.02
CA HIS A 31 -10.23 25.46 -13.54
C HIS A 31 -9.09 26.09 -14.38
N PRO A 32 -9.20 27.37 -14.79
CA PRO A 32 -8.25 28.04 -15.71
C PRO A 32 -6.79 28.07 -15.23
N TYR A 33 -6.54 28.10 -13.91
CA TYR A 33 -5.21 28.13 -13.32
C TYR A 33 -4.54 26.75 -13.23
N ASN A 34 -5.23 25.68 -13.64
CA ASN A 34 -4.67 24.35 -13.57
C ASN A 34 -3.76 24.08 -14.79
N PRO A 35 -2.47 23.72 -14.62
CA PRO A 35 -1.59 23.40 -15.73
C PRO A 35 -2.05 22.18 -16.55
N LEU A 36 -2.92 21.34 -15.99
CA LEU A 36 -3.51 20.15 -16.65
C LEU A 36 -4.93 20.44 -17.18
N GLN A 37 -5.22 21.64 -17.64
CA GLN A 37 -6.53 22.02 -18.10
C GLN A 37 -6.96 21.28 -19.38
N ILE A 38 -8.17 20.69 -19.36
CA ILE A 38 -8.82 20.16 -20.57
C ILE A 38 -9.52 21.30 -21.31
N LYS A 39 -8.82 21.89 -22.30
CA LYS A 39 -9.32 23.05 -23.06
C LYS A 39 -10.34 22.68 -24.15
N LYS A 40 -10.24 21.49 -24.72
CA LYS A 40 -11.11 21.04 -25.82
C LYS A 40 -11.42 19.55 -25.68
N PHE A 41 -12.67 19.17 -25.91
CA PHE A 41 -13.09 17.77 -25.93
C PHE A 41 -12.37 16.95 -27.02
N SER A 42 -11.97 17.58 -28.11
CA SER A 42 -11.18 16.94 -29.18
C SER A 42 -9.77 16.53 -28.74
N SER A 43 -9.23 17.09 -27.66
CA SER A 43 -7.94 16.64 -27.09
C SER A 43 -8.04 15.30 -26.36
N LEU A 44 -9.24 14.81 -26.12
CA LEU A 44 -9.51 13.50 -25.52
C LEU A 44 -9.51 12.34 -26.54
N LEU A 45 -9.31 12.62 -27.82
CA LEU A 45 -9.24 11.58 -28.85
C LEU A 45 -8.08 10.62 -28.55
N PRO A 46 -8.33 9.30 -28.58
CA PRO A 46 -7.33 8.31 -28.22
C PRO A 46 -6.15 8.33 -29.17
N ASN A 47 -4.95 8.58 -28.66
CA ASN A 47 -3.71 8.51 -29.39
C ASN A 47 -3.04 7.14 -29.13
N LYS A 48 -2.97 6.29 -30.16
CA LYS A 48 -2.39 4.93 -30.05
C LYS A 48 -0.99 4.91 -29.46
N LYS A 49 -0.11 5.85 -29.85
CA LYS A 49 1.26 5.92 -29.33
C LYS A 49 1.28 6.23 -27.83
N MET A 50 0.42 7.16 -27.40
CA MET A 50 0.32 7.54 -25.98
C MET A 50 -0.31 6.42 -25.15
N ILE A 51 -1.36 5.75 -25.67
CA ILE A 51 -2.00 4.60 -25.02
C ILE A 51 -0.98 3.48 -24.82
N LEU A 52 -0.23 3.09 -25.84
CA LEU A 52 0.80 2.03 -25.73
C LEU A 52 1.90 2.40 -24.71
N ARG A 53 2.26 3.69 -24.63
CA ARG A 53 3.23 4.18 -23.67
C ARG A 53 2.70 4.08 -22.23
N ILE A 54 1.45 4.45 -22.00
CA ILE A 54 0.77 4.31 -20.71
C ILE A 54 0.62 2.83 -20.32
N LEU A 55 0.19 1.99 -21.25
CA LEU A 55 0.00 0.55 -21.02
C LEU A 55 1.32 -0.18 -20.73
N ARG A 56 2.44 0.26 -21.31
CA ARG A 56 3.77 -0.30 -21.02
C ARG A 56 4.17 -0.20 -19.54
N ILE A 57 3.65 0.79 -18.83
CA ILE A 57 3.85 0.96 -17.38
C ILE A 57 2.67 0.38 -16.60
N GLY A 58 1.45 0.59 -17.10
CA GLY A 58 0.23 0.17 -16.42
C GLY A 58 0.04 -1.34 -16.37
N ILE A 59 0.35 -2.07 -17.45
CA ILE A 59 0.19 -3.53 -17.48
C ILE A 59 1.05 -4.24 -16.43
N PRO A 60 2.37 -3.99 -16.31
CA PRO A 60 3.17 -4.60 -15.25
C PRO A 60 2.64 -4.29 -13.84
N SER A 61 2.24 -3.04 -13.60
CA SER A 61 1.66 -2.66 -12.30
C SER A 61 0.29 -3.31 -12.05
N GLY A 62 -0.52 -3.48 -13.10
CA GLY A 62 -1.80 -4.19 -13.02
C GLY A 62 -1.61 -5.67 -12.70
N ILE A 63 -0.66 -6.34 -13.36
CA ILE A 63 -0.30 -7.74 -13.08
C ILE A 63 0.19 -7.89 -11.63
N GLU A 64 1.10 -7.00 -11.18
CA GLU A 64 1.57 -6.99 -9.79
C GLU A 64 0.41 -6.91 -8.80
N ASN A 65 -0.50 -5.94 -8.99
CA ASN A 65 -1.66 -5.78 -8.12
C ASN A 65 -2.60 -6.99 -8.15
N SER A 66 -2.87 -7.54 -9.33
CA SER A 66 -3.74 -8.73 -9.46
C SER A 66 -3.14 -9.94 -8.75
N MET A 67 -1.86 -10.23 -8.96
CA MET A 67 -1.17 -11.33 -8.30
C MET A 67 -1.10 -11.13 -6.78
N PHE A 68 -0.98 -9.87 -6.34
CA PHE A 68 -1.01 -9.53 -4.92
C PHE A 68 -2.38 -9.79 -4.30
N GLN A 69 -3.47 -9.48 -5.00
CA GLN A 69 -4.83 -9.76 -4.52
C GLN A 69 -5.13 -11.26 -4.45
N VAL A 70 -4.69 -12.03 -5.45
CA VAL A 70 -4.81 -13.50 -5.40
C VAL A 70 -4.04 -14.07 -4.20
N GLY A 71 -2.81 -13.62 -3.96
CA GLY A 71 -2.05 -14.05 -2.79
C GLY A 71 -2.71 -13.66 -1.47
N LYS A 72 -3.32 -12.47 -1.38
CA LYS A 72 -4.14 -12.08 -0.21
C LYS A 72 -5.31 -13.03 0.03
N LEU A 73 -6.02 -13.43 -1.03
CA LEU A 73 -7.13 -14.37 -0.92
C LEU A 73 -6.68 -15.72 -0.38
N MET A 74 -5.53 -16.24 -0.84
CA MET A 74 -4.96 -17.47 -0.29
C MET A 74 -4.62 -17.36 1.19
N VAL A 75 -4.02 -16.23 1.61
CA VAL A 75 -3.71 -15.97 3.02
C VAL A 75 -4.99 -15.88 3.87
N VAL A 76 -6.02 -15.20 3.38
CA VAL A 76 -7.33 -15.13 4.06
C VAL A 76 -7.96 -16.52 4.16
N SER A 77 -7.86 -17.33 3.11
CA SER A 77 -8.34 -18.74 3.15
C SER A 77 -7.64 -19.57 4.22
N MET A 78 -6.35 -19.35 4.49
CA MET A 78 -5.66 -20.01 5.62
C MET A 78 -6.24 -19.55 6.98
N ILE A 79 -6.55 -18.24 7.12
CA ILE A 79 -7.09 -17.72 8.38
C ILE A 79 -8.47 -18.29 8.69
N THR A 80 -9.27 -18.62 7.67
CA THR A 80 -10.59 -19.22 7.88
C THR A 80 -10.52 -20.59 8.58
N SER A 81 -9.42 -21.31 8.44
CA SER A 81 -9.21 -22.59 9.13
C SER A 81 -8.96 -22.47 10.64
N PHE A 82 -8.64 -21.27 11.13
CA PHE A 82 -8.38 -21.01 12.56
C PHE A 82 -9.62 -20.56 13.35
N GLY A 83 -10.81 -20.59 12.73
CA GLY A 83 -12.08 -20.30 13.38
C GLY A 83 -12.53 -18.84 13.26
N THR A 84 -13.75 -18.58 13.73
CA THR A 84 -14.43 -17.29 13.58
C THR A 84 -13.76 -16.15 14.34
N ALA A 85 -13.18 -16.44 15.51
CA ALA A 85 -12.44 -15.45 16.30
C ALA A 85 -11.22 -14.92 15.53
N ALA A 86 -10.47 -15.79 14.86
CA ALA A 86 -9.32 -15.41 14.04
C ALA A 86 -9.74 -14.59 12.81
N ILE A 87 -10.84 -14.94 12.16
CA ILE A 87 -11.39 -14.18 11.02
C ILE A 87 -11.77 -12.76 11.46
N ALA A 88 -12.49 -12.65 12.59
CA ALA A 88 -12.91 -11.37 13.13
C ALA A 88 -11.70 -10.50 13.54
N ALA A 89 -10.75 -11.10 14.27
CA ALA A 89 -9.51 -10.44 14.67
C ALA A 89 -8.72 -9.92 13.46
N ASN A 90 -8.55 -10.76 12.43
CA ASN A 90 -7.85 -10.39 11.21
C ASN A 90 -8.54 -9.24 10.46
N SER A 91 -9.86 -9.30 10.31
CA SER A 91 -10.63 -8.28 9.59
C SER A 91 -10.56 -6.92 10.28
N VAL A 92 -10.69 -6.90 11.61
CA VAL A 92 -10.55 -5.67 12.40
C VAL A 92 -9.12 -5.16 12.36
N SER A 93 -8.11 -6.03 12.51
CA SER A 93 -6.71 -5.64 12.42
C SER A 93 -6.38 -5.00 11.06
N TYR A 94 -6.83 -5.59 9.95
CA TYR A 94 -6.65 -4.99 8.61
C TYR A 94 -7.31 -3.61 8.49
N SER A 95 -8.50 -3.42 9.05
CA SER A 95 -9.17 -2.12 9.02
C SER A 95 -8.42 -1.05 9.82
N ILE A 96 -7.84 -1.44 10.94
CA ILE A 96 -7.10 -0.51 11.82
C ILE A 96 -5.74 -0.12 11.23
N ILE A 97 -4.99 -1.06 10.63
CA ILE A 97 -3.65 -0.79 10.10
C ILE A 97 -3.63 0.12 8.87
N GLU A 98 -4.76 0.33 8.22
CA GLU A 98 -4.84 1.32 7.13
C GLU A 98 -4.50 2.75 7.61
N PHE A 99 -4.88 3.10 8.85
CA PHE A 99 -4.63 4.42 9.40
C PHE A 99 -3.14 4.75 9.60
N PRO A 100 -2.33 3.93 10.32
CA PRO A 100 -0.91 4.20 10.48
C PRO A 100 -0.12 4.20 9.16
N ASN A 101 -0.63 3.58 8.11
CA ASN A 101 0.03 3.53 6.81
C ASN A 101 -0.26 4.77 5.93
N ILE A 102 -1.23 5.64 6.29
CA ILE A 102 -1.60 6.84 5.51
C ILE A 102 -0.40 7.77 5.22
N PRO A 103 0.45 8.13 6.19
CA PRO A 103 1.59 9.00 5.93
C PRO A 103 2.54 8.42 4.88
N GLY A 104 2.91 7.14 5.02
CA GLY A 104 3.79 6.46 4.08
C GLY A 104 3.18 6.33 2.68
N MET A 105 1.88 6.03 2.58
CA MET A 105 1.16 5.99 1.30
C MET A 105 1.15 7.37 0.63
N SER A 106 0.86 8.43 1.37
CA SER A 106 0.83 9.81 0.88
C SER A 106 2.20 10.25 0.35
N MET A 107 3.26 9.95 1.11
CA MET A 107 4.63 10.23 0.67
C MET A 107 5.02 9.37 -0.54
N GLY A 108 4.49 8.14 -0.65
CA GLY A 108 4.66 7.28 -1.81
C GLY A 108 4.09 7.91 -3.10
N LEU A 109 2.90 8.48 -3.04
CA LEU A 109 2.30 9.21 -4.16
C LEU A 109 3.10 10.47 -4.52
N ALA A 110 3.54 11.22 -3.52
CA ALA A 110 4.39 12.38 -3.71
C ALA A 110 5.73 12.01 -4.38
N LEU A 111 6.32 10.87 -4.02
CA LEU A 111 7.55 10.36 -4.63
C LEU A 111 7.39 10.12 -6.12
N ILE A 112 6.27 9.56 -6.57
CA ILE A 112 6.03 9.32 -8.00
C ILE A 112 6.10 10.64 -8.77
N THR A 113 5.43 11.67 -8.28
CA THR A 113 5.37 12.97 -8.95
C THR A 113 6.71 13.69 -8.88
N VAL A 114 7.27 13.85 -7.69
CA VAL A 114 8.48 14.65 -7.46
C VAL A 114 9.70 14.02 -8.12
N VAL A 115 9.91 12.72 -7.94
CA VAL A 115 11.03 12.00 -8.55
C VAL A 115 10.89 11.96 -10.07
N GLY A 116 9.65 11.69 -10.56
CA GLY A 116 9.36 11.70 -11.99
C GLY A 116 9.67 13.05 -12.65
N THR A 117 9.27 14.16 -12.02
CA THR A 117 9.54 15.51 -12.50
C THR A 117 11.04 15.81 -12.49
N CYS A 118 11.76 15.50 -11.41
CA CYS A 118 13.20 15.72 -11.33
C CYS A 118 13.97 14.94 -12.39
N LEU A 119 13.61 13.66 -12.60
CA LEU A 119 14.24 12.83 -13.63
C LEU A 119 13.90 13.29 -15.04
N GLY A 120 12.68 13.76 -15.27
CA GLY A 120 12.27 14.36 -16.54
C GLY A 120 13.05 15.61 -16.89
N ALA A 121 13.47 16.39 -15.88
CA ALA A 121 14.34 17.55 -16.00
C ALA A 121 15.85 17.21 -16.08
N GLY A 122 16.23 15.93 -15.95
CA GLY A 122 17.64 15.50 -15.90
C GLY A 122 18.33 15.67 -14.55
N GLU A 123 17.61 16.12 -13.52
CA GLU A 123 18.11 16.50 -12.20
C GLU A 123 18.17 15.30 -11.22
N VAL A 124 19.05 14.33 -11.50
CA VAL A 124 19.17 13.10 -10.69
C VAL A 124 19.58 13.41 -9.23
N ALA A 125 20.42 14.42 -9.02
CA ALA A 125 20.85 14.80 -7.66
C ALA A 125 19.67 15.28 -6.81
N GLN A 126 18.78 16.08 -7.41
CA GLN A 126 17.55 16.54 -6.76
C GLN A 126 16.59 15.38 -6.49
N ALA A 127 16.43 14.45 -7.45
CA ALA A 127 15.61 13.25 -7.26
C ALA A 127 16.05 12.45 -6.03
N LYS A 128 17.36 12.23 -5.83
CA LYS A 128 17.91 11.57 -4.64
C LYS A 128 17.64 12.35 -3.35
N LYS A 129 17.84 13.68 -3.38
CA LYS A 129 17.61 14.55 -2.22
C LYS A 129 16.14 14.51 -1.78
N TYR A 130 15.21 14.64 -2.73
CA TYR A 130 13.78 14.58 -2.43
C TYR A 130 13.33 13.18 -2.00
N THR A 131 13.87 12.11 -2.59
CA THR A 131 13.58 10.75 -2.13
C THR A 131 13.94 10.59 -0.66
N LYS A 132 15.15 10.99 -0.23
CA LYS A 132 15.55 10.93 1.17
C LYS A 132 14.63 11.75 2.07
N LYS A 133 14.28 12.97 1.67
CA LYS A 133 13.42 13.88 2.44
C LYS A 133 12.00 13.32 2.60
N LEU A 134 11.40 12.83 1.52
CA LEU A 134 10.05 12.27 1.55
C LEU A 134 10.02 10.93 2.32
N MET A 135 11.06 10.10 2.21
CA MET A 135 11.21 8.90 3.03
C MET A 135 11.31 9.24 4.52
N LEU A 136 12.06 10.29 4.89
CA LEU A 136 12.12 10.74 6.29
C LEU A 136 10.74 11.17 6.80
N PHE A 137 9.97 11.92 6.03
CA PHE A 137 8.61 12.30 6.42
C PHE A 137 7.66 11.10 6.52
N ALA A 138 7.80 10.12 5.61
CA ALA A 138 7.06 8.86 5.71
C ALA A 138 7.38 8.15 7.03
N TYR A 139 8.65 7.99 7.38
CA TYR A 139 9.07 7.38 8.63
C TYR A 139 8.55 8.13 9.85
N LEU A 140 8.70 9.45 9.90
CA LEU A 140 8.22 10.24 11.04
C LEU A 140 6.71 10.10 11.23
N GLY A 141 5.94 10.17 10.15
CA GLY A 141 4.50 9.98 10.21
C GLY A 141 4.10 8.57 10.64
N ASP A 142 4.70 7.55 10.04
CA ASP A 142 4.43 6.16 10.37
C ASP A 142 4.84 5.84 11.82
N TRP A 143 5.94 6.41 12.33
CA TRP A 143 6.38 6.23 13.72
C TRP A 143 5.37 6.79 14.71
N ILE A 144 4.91 8.01 14.49
CA ILE A 144 3.91 8.65 15.36
C ILE A 144 2.63 7.82 15.39
N MET A 145 2.13 7.43 14.23
CA MET A 145 0.87 6.68 14.10
C MET A 145 0.98 5.27 14.70
N ASN A 146 2.10 4.57 14.46
CA ASN A 146 2.32 3.24 15.02
C ASN A 146 2.58 3.27 16.53
N LEU A 147 3.19 4.33 17.07
CA LEU A 147 3.33 4.52 18.53
C LEU A 147 1.95 4.65 19.18
N VAL A 148 1.05 5.46 18.61
CA VAL A 148 -0.32 5.59 19.09
C VAL A 148 -1.04 4.24 19.01
N LEU A 149 -0.91 3.52 17.89
CA LEU A 149 -1.53 2.21 17.72
C LEU A 149 -0.99 1.20 18.75
N PHE A 150 0.32 1.19 19.01
CA PHE A 150 0.93 0.27 19.98
C PHE A 150 0.40 0.50 21.41
N VAL A 151 0.32 1.75 21.84
CA VAL A 151 -0.14 2.11 23.19
C VAL A 151 -1.64 1.86 23.35
N PHE A 152 -2.43 2.22 22.34
CA PHE A 152 -3.89 2.16 22.40
C PHE A 152 -4.49 0.94 21.66
N ALA A 153 -3.72 -0.12 21.40
CA ALA A 153 -4.18 -1.29 20.65
C ALA A 153 -5.46 -1.90 21.25
N VAL A 154 -5.48 -2.14 22.56
CA VAL A 154 -6.64 -2.75 23.26
C VAL A 154 -7.85 -1.82 23.24
N PRO A 155 -7.77 -0.53 23.68
CA PRO A 155 -8.89 0.40 23.55
C PRO A 155 -9.44 0.54 22.14
N ILE A 156 -8.58 0.60 21.12
CA ILE A 156 -9.02 0.73 19.73
C ILE A 156 -9.79 -0.52 19.27
N VAL A 157 -9.28 -1.72 19.57
CA VAL A 157 -9.97 -2.96 19.22
C VAL A 157 -11.29 -3.13 19.96
N SER A 158 -11.38 -2.69 21.22
CA SER A 158 -12.60 -2.82 22.01
C SER A 158 -13.81 -2.07 21.44
N VAL A 159 -13.59 -1.03 20.62
CA VAL A 159 -14.67 -0.31 19.92
C VAL A 159 -15.45 -1.22 18.95
N PHE A 160 -14.83 -2.30 18.47
CA PHE A 160 -15.43 -3.20 17.48
C PHE A 160 -16.30 -4.30 18.08
N SER A 161 -16.49 -4.33 19.40
CA SER A 161 -17.36 -5.28 20.11
C SER A 161 -17.11 -6.74 19.73
N LEU A 162 -15.84 -7.13 19.64
CA LEU A 162 -15.41 -8.51 19.37
C LEU A 162 -15.57 -9.41 20.60
N SER A 163 -15.50 -10.74 20.40
CA SER A 163 -15.35 -11.67 21.52
C SER A 163 -14.04 -11.39 22.27
N PRO A 164 -13.95 -11.74 23.58
CA PRO A 164 -12.71 -11.54 24.35
C PRO A 164 -11.49 -12.17 23.69
N GLU A 165 -11.64 -13.38 23.15
CA GLU A 165 -10.59 -14.09 22.42
C GLU A 165 -10.16 -13.34 21.17
N ALA A 166 -11.09 -12.89 20.31
CA ALA A 166 -10.80 -12.14 19.10
C ALA A 166 -10.17 -10.78 19.43
N THR A 167 -10.58 -10.12 20.52
CA THR A 167 -10.00 -8.87 20.99
C THR A 167 -8.53 -9.04 21.37
N GLN A 168 -8.21 -10.10 22.11
CA GLN A 168 -6.85 -10.40 22.51
C GLN A 168 -5.97 -10.72 21.30
N MET A 169 -6.44 -11.56 20.38
CA MET A 169 -5.73 -11.87 19.12
C MET A 169 -5.46 -10.62 18.29
N ALA A 170 -6.47 -9.78 18.12
CA ALA A 170 -6.32 -8.54 17.35
C ALA A 170 -5.33 -7.57 18.01
N ALA A 171 -5.40 -7.37 19.32
CA ALA A 171 -4.50 -6.50 20.04
C ALA A 171 -3.04 -6.99 19.96
N GLU A 172 -2.82 -8.29 20.04
CA GLU A 172 -1.50 -8.89 19.91
C GLU A 172 -0.94 -8.69 18.50
N VAL A 173 -1.73 -8.98 17.48
CA VAL A 173 -1.37 -8.74 16.08
C VAL A 173 -1.00 -7.27 15.84
N LEU A 174 -1.80 -6.32 16.35
CA LEU A 174 -1.56 -4.89 16.18
C LEU A 174 -0.28 -4.41 16.88
N ARG A 175 0.05 -4.97 18.06
CA ARG A 175 1.32 -4.66 18.74
C ARG A 175 2.52 -5.15 17.95
N TRP A 176 2.49 -6.39 17.46
CA TRP A 176 3.54 -6.91 16.59
C TRP A 176 3.66 -6.10 15.29
N PHE A 177 2.52 -5.77 14.69
CA PHE A 177 2.50 -4.90 13.51
C PHE A 177 3.18 -3.56 13.79
N SER A 178 2.76 -2.84 14.84
CA SER A 178 3.30 -1.52 15.17
C SER A 178 4.80 -1.55 15.44
N THR A 179 5.30 -2.64 16.03
CA THR A 179 6.73 -2.79 16.34
C THR A 179 7.56 -3.03 15.08
N ILE A 180 7.06 -3.86 14.16
CA ILE A 180 7.82 -4.32 12.99
C ILE A 180 7.63 -3.38 11.80
N ALA A 181 6.40 -2.95 11.54
CA ALA A 181 6.06 -2.11 10.39
C ALA A 181 6.81 -0.77 10.38
N VAL A 182 7.01 -0.18 11.54
CA VAL A 182 7.77 1.06 11.75
C VAL A 182 9.13 1.05 11.01
N PHE A 183 9.81 -0.09 10.97
CA PHE A 183 11.13 -0.20 10.34
C PHE A 183 11.07 -0.58 8.86
N ILE A 184 10.16 -1.48 8.50
CA ILE A 184 10.21 -2.13 7.18
C ILE A 184 9.14 -1.63 6.20
N TRP A 185 7.99 -1.11 6.69
CA TRP A 185 6.87 -0.75 5.84
C TRP A 185 7.19 0.38 4.84
N PRO A 186 7.82 1.51 5.25
CA PRO A 186 8.18 2.57 4.30
C PRO A 186 9.15 2.11 3.21
N LEU A 187 10.11 1.24 3.55
CA LEU A 187 11.03 0.69 2.56
C LEU A 187 10.36 -0.28 1.59
N SER A 188 9.35 -1.02 2.08
CA SER A 188 8.63 -2.01 1.28
C SER A 188 7.57 -1.40 0.37
N PHE A 189 6.92 -0.31 0.78
CA PHE A 189 5.77 0.25 0.06
C PHE A 189 5.97 1.69 -0.43
N THR A 190 6.70 2.52 0.29
CA THR A 190 6.95 3.92 -0.11
C THR A 190 8.13 4.03 -1.07
N LEU A 191 9.27 3.42 -0.75
CA LEU A 191 10.49 3.49 -1.56
C LEU A 191 10.33 2.98 -3.01
N PRO A 192 9.62 1.85 -3.29
CA PRO A 192 9.45 1.37 -4.67
C PRO A 192 8.73 2.36 -5.58
N ASN A 193 8.00 3.33 -5.05
CA ASN A 193 7.38 4.37 -5.85
C ASN A 193 8.43 5.29 -6.51
N ALA A 194 9.56 5.54 -5.85
CA ALA A 194 10.69 6.25 -6.45
C ALA A 194 11.32 5.43 -7.60
N LEU A 195 11.43 4.10 -7.45
CA LEU A 195 11.93 3.21 -8.51
C LEU A 195 10.97 3.15 -9.69
N ARG A 196 9.65 3.10 -9.43
CA ARG A 196 8.61 3.15 -10.48
C ARG A 196 8.63 4.47 -11.23
N ALA A 197 8.77 5.60 -10.52
CA ALA A 197 8.92 6.92 -11.12
C ALA A 197 10.14 7.02 -12.04
N ALA A 198 11.21 6.30 -11.71
CA ALA A 198 12.41 6.18 -12.54
C ALA A 198 12.30 5.18 -13.70
N GLY A 199 11.13 4.56 -13.92
CA GLY A 199 10.92 3.58 -14.99
C GLY A 199 11.36 2.15 -14.66
N ASP A 200 11.79 1.86 -13.42
CA ASP A 200 12.22 0.52 -13.01
C ASP A 200 11.04 -0.38 -12.56
N VAL A 201 9.94 -0.30 -13.31
CA VAL A 201 8.66 -0.95 -13.00
C VAL A 201 8.76 -2.46 -13.04
N LYS A 202 9.53 -3.02 -13.99
CA LYS A 202 9.69 -4.49 -14.11
C LYS A 202 10.36 -5.09 -12.87
N PHE A 203 11.36 -4.42 -12.32
CA PHE A 203 12.03 -4.88 -11.11
C PHE A 203 11.08 -4.85 -9.91
N THR A 204 10.35 -3.76 -9.73
CA THR A 204 9.39 -3.66 -8.62
C THR A 204 8.28 -4.69 -8.73
N MET A 205 7.75 -4.93 -9.94
CA MET A 205 6.76 -5.95 -10.22
C MET A 205 7.27 -7.36 -9.85
N LEU A 206 8.42 -7.76 -10.42
CA LEU A 206 8.98 -9.10 -10.17
C LEU A 206 9.29 -9.32 -8.70
N THR A 207 9.91 -8.33 -8.04
CA THR A 207 10.17 -8.38 -6.60
C THR A 207 8.88 -8.55 -5.81
N GLY A 208 7.84 -7.78 -6.14
CA GLY A 208 6.53 -7.85 -5.48
C GLY A 208 5.86 -9.21 -5.64
N ILE A 209 5.84 -9.76 -6.86
CA ILE A 209 5.23 -11.06 -7.15
C ILE A 209 6.00 -12.20 -6.46
N ILE A 210 7.32 -12.28 -6.67
CA ILE A 210 8.14 -13.35 -6.08
C ILE A 210 8.05 -13.31 -4.56
N SER A 211 8.17 -12.13 -3.97
CA SER A 211 8.10 -11.95 -2.54
C SER A 211 6.74 -12.38 -1.96
N MET A 212 5.65 -12.00 -2.61
CA MET A 212 4.29 -12.37 -2.20
C MET A 212 4.09 -13.89 -2.19
N TRP A 213 4.53 -14.58 -3.23
CA TRP A 213 4.28 -16.03 -3.34
C TRP A 213 5.26 -16.85 -2.52
N LEU A 214 6.55 -16.53 -2.58
CA LEU A 214 7.58 -17.32 -1.92
C LEU A 214 7.65 -17.05 -0.41
N PHE A 215 7.56 -15.77 -0.01
CA PHE A 215 7.72 -15.44 1.41
C PHE A 215 6.36 -15.26 2.11
N ARG A 216 5.42 -14.53 1.53
CA ARG A 216 4.15 -14.30 2.22
C ARG A 216 3.29 -15.56 2.27
N VAL A 217 2.99 -16.19 1.14
CA VAL A 217 2.11 -17.36 1.11
C VAL A 217 2.79 -18.58 1.74
N LEU A 218 4.01 -18.91 1.31
CA LEU A 218 4.72 -20.09 1.80
C LEU A 218 5.10 -19.97 3.27
N CYS A 219 5.72 -18.84 3.70
CA CYS A 219 6.08 -18.68 5.11
C CYS A 219 4.85 -18.58 6.02
N SER A 220 3.76 -17.94 5.56
CA SER A 220 2.51 -17.96 6.32
C SER A 220 1.98 -19.38 6.53
N TYR A 221 2.01 -20.21 5.50
CA TYR A 221 1.60 -21.62 5.63
C TYR A 221 2.50 -22.37 6.63
N LEU A 222 3.82 -22.26 6.48
CA LEU A 222 4.77 -22.93 7.36
C LEU A 222 4.61 -22.48 8.82
N LEU A 223 4.54 -21.18 9.08
CA LEU A 223 4.46 -20.66 10.44
C LEU A 223 3.07 -20.88 11.06
N ALA A 224 2.01 -20.64 10.30
CA ALA A 224 0.66 -20.72 10.84
C ALA A 224 0.17 -22.17 10.99
N VAL A 225 0.43 -23.03 10.01
CA VAL A 225 -0.10 -24.40 9.97
C VAL A 225 0.92 -25.39 10.51
N VAL A 226 2.16 -25.42 9.98
CA VAL A 226 3.16 -26.42 10.37
C VAL A 226 3.72 -26.15 11.77
N CYS A 227 4.02 -24.88 12.09
CA CYS A 227 4.51 -24.47 13.41
C CYS A 227 3.38 -24.20 14.42
N ASN A 228 2.10 -24.38 14.03
CA ASN A 228 0.92 -24.15 14.87
C ASN A 228 0.83 -22.76 15.52
N MET A 229 1.37 -21.73 14.87
CA MET A 229 1.31 -20.34 15.37
C MET A 229 -0.04 -19.64 15.08
N GLY A 230 -0.95 -20.29 14.36
CA GLY A 230 -2.26 -19.74 14.02
C GLY A 230 -2.18 -18.40 13.29
N ILE A 231 -3.03 -17.44 13.68
CA ILE A 231 -3.10 -16.11 13.06
C ILE A 231 -1.75 -15.36 13.12
N LEU A 232 -1.01 -15.48 14.21
CA LEU A 232 0.30 -14.81 14.33
C LEU A 232 1.30 -15.33 13.30
N GLY A 233 1.29 -16.63 13.00
CA GLY A 233 2.14 -17.22 11.97
C GLY A 233 1.87 -16.62 10.59
N VAL A 234 0.61 -16.32 10.27
CA VAL A 234 0.23 -15.63 9.04
C VAL A 234 0.81 -14.21 8.98
N TRP A 235 0.73 -13.46 10.08
CA TRP A 235 1.24 -12.10 10.15
C TRP A 235 2.78 -12.07 10.12
N PHE A 236 3.45 -13.02 10.77
CA PHE A 236 4.91 -13.14 10.66
C PHE A 236 5.36 -13.47 9.24
N GLY A 237 4.64 -14.33 8.51
CA GLY A 237 4.88 -14.55 7.08
C GLY A 237 4.78 -13.25 6.26
N MET A 238 3.84 -12.37 6.59
CA MET A 238 3.71 -11.05 6.00
C MET A 238 4.91 -10.13 6.33
N PHE A 239 5.39 -10.16 7.57
CA PHE A 239 6.56 -9.34 7.96
C PHE A 239 7.85 -9.81 7.28
N ILE A 240 8.02 -11.12 7.09
CA ILE A 240 9.14 -11.69 6.34
C ILE A 240 9.10 -11.22 4.88
N ASP A 241 7.92 -11.28 4.22
CA ASP A 241 7.71 -10.73 2.87
C ASP A 241 8.15 -9.25 2.80
N TRP A 242 7.71 -8.42 3.73
CA TRP A 242 8.06 -7.02 3.76
C TRP A 242 9.55 -6.77 4.01
N ALA A 243 10.18 -7.54 4.88
CA ALA A 243 11.60 -7.43 5.17
C ALA A 243 12.47 -7.77 3.94
N VAL A 244 12.16 -8.88 3.26
CA VAL A 244 12.85 -9.27 2.02
C VAL A 244 12.66 -8.22 0.93
N ARG A 245 11.44 -7.76 0.76
CA ARG A 245 11.10 -6.72 -0.21
C ARG A 245 11.84 -5.41 0.07
N SER A 246 11.87 -4.98 1.33
CA SER A 246 12.60 -3.81 1.79
C SER A 246 14.08 -3.91 1.46
N LEU A 247 14.69 -5.04 1.76
CA LEU A 247 16.11 -5.30 1.46
C LEU A 247 16.40 -5.19 -0.04
N LEU A 248 15.59 -5.85 -0.87
CA LEU A 248 15.76 -5.84 -2.32
C LEU A 248 15.59 -4.42 -2.92
N PHE A 249 14.60 -3.64 -2.45
CA PHE A 249 14.40 -2.28 -2.91
C PHE A 249 15.50 -1.33 -2.45
N VAL A 250 15.99 -1.46 -1.22
CA VAL A 250 17.13 -0.68 -0.72
C VAL A 250 18.40 -0.98 -1.52
N VAL A 251 18.74 -2.25 -1.71
CA VAL A 251 19.89 -2.66 -2.53
C VAL A 251 19.77 -2.12 -3.96
N ARG A 252 18.57 -2.20 -4.56
CA ARG A 252 18.30 -1.66 -5.90
C ARG A 252 18.47 -0.15 -5.95
N TYR A 253 17.97 0.56 -4.96
CA TYR A 253 18.07 2.02 -4.87
C TYR A 253 19.53 2.45 -4.70
N LEU A 254 20.28 1.82 -3.78
CA LEU A 254 21.68 2.14 -3.50
C LEU A 254 22.62 1.78 -4.67
N SER A 255 22.32 0.73 -5.44
CA SER A 255 23.12 0.36 -6.64
C SER A 255 23.09 1.41 -7.74
N GLY A 256 22.22 2.40 -7.68
CA GLY A 256 22.11 3.47 -8.67
C GLY A 256 21.59 3.04 -10.05
N ARG A 257 21.31 1.77 -10.28
CA ARG A 257 20.87 1.23 -11.59
C ARG A 257 19.56 1.83 -12.09
N TRP A 258 18.71 2.33 -11.20
CA TRP A 258 17.47 3.03 -11.54
C TRP A 258 17.70 4.36 -12.26
N GLN A 259 18.88 5.02 -12.06
CA GLN A 259 19.22 6.32 -12.64
C GLN A 259 19.52 6.24 -14.14
N MET A 260 19.93 5.07 -14.63
CA MET A 260 20.29 4.85 -16.04
C MET A 260 19.10 4.48 -16.92
N LYS A 261 17.91 4.27 -16.33
CA LYS A 261 16.71 3.95 -17.07
C LYS A 261 16.09 5.23 -17.59
N LYS A 262 16.01 5.36 -18.91
CA LYS A 262 15.27 6.47 -19.54
C LYS A 262 13.78 6.27 -19.24
N VAL A 263 13.22 7.19 -18.50
CA VAL A 263 11.77 7.35 -18.39
C VAL A 263 11.29 7.91 -19.71
N ILE A 264 10.94 7.04 -20.67
CA ILE A 264 10.25 7.35 -21.93
C ILE A 264 10.93 8.39 -22.81
#